data_d1698b1bc5a50e9598bfa3a51c0a0f86
#
_entry.id   d1698b1bc5a50e9598bfa3a51c0a0f86
#
_cell.length_a   1.000
_cell.length_b   1.000
_cell.length_c   1.000
_cell.angle_alpha   90.00
_cell.angle_beta   90.00
_cell.angle_gamma   90.00
#
_symmetry.space_group_name_H-M   'P 1'
#
loop_
_entity.id
_entity.type
_entity.pdbx_description
1 polymer ?
#
loop_
_entity_poly.entity_id
_entity_poly.type
_entity_poly.pdbx_seq_one_letter_code
_entity_poly.pdbx_strand_id
1 'polypeptide(L)'
;MSNFKKLVMKQIINRGSFLTLMFMLLGCLSLYAADNDLITRQITIKLEKAGTLPDRIASSRKYKITNLKIIGEINGTDLRMIREMARSKLSVLDLSEAKIVEGGGCYYCYNVYDYEYCHTSNDAIDSYAFYGCRRLTSLTLPAGITGIGYQAFWYCSGLTSLTLPAGIGWIGDNAFNGCSGLKEVRFCINDNLDTYLTKGH
;
A
#
# COMPACT_ATOMS: atom_id res chain seq x y z
N MET A 1 -10.80 64.23 27.20
CA MET A 1 -10.68 62.82 27.61
C MET A 1 -11.18 61.79 26.57
N SER A 2 -11.34 62.19 25.32
CA SER A 2 -12.03 61.34 24.31
C SER A 2 -11.08 60.60 23.33
N ASN A 3 -9.95 61.17 22.95
CA ASN A 3 -9.12 60.61 21.89
C ASN A 3 -8.14 59.51 22.37
N PHE A 4 -7.70 59.58 23.62
CA PHE A 4 -6.76 58.59 24.15
C PHE A 4 -7.44 57.23 24.40
N LYS A 5 -8.68 57.23 24.91
CA LYS A 5 -9.46 55.98 25.09
C LYS A 5 -9.81 55.32 23.76
N LYS A 6 -10.11 56.11 22.71
CA LYS A 6 -10.35 55.55 21.36
C LYS A 6 -9.11 54.96 20.74
N LEU A 7 -7.93 55.54 20.95
CA LEU A 7 -6.66 55.01 20.44
C LEU A 7 -6.26 53.72 21.14
N VAL A 8 -6.42 53.66 22.46
CA VAL A 8 -6.11 52.43 23.24
C VAL A 8 -7.08 51.30 22.92
N MET A 9 -8.40 51.62 22.77
CA MET A 9 -9.36 50.59 22.34
C MET A 9 -9.09 50.09 20.91
N LYS A 10 -8.69 50.96 20.00
CA LYS A 10 -8.31 50.58 18.64
C LYS A 10 -7.07 49.68 18.61
N GLN A 11 -6.09 49.90 19.50
CA GLN A 11 -4.92 49.03 19.65
C GLN A 11 -5.24 47.69 20.31
N ILE A 12 -6.15 47.63 21.26
CA ILE A 12 -6.58 46.40 21.93
C ILE A 12 -7.38 45.53 20.95
N ILE A 13 -8.27 46.11 20.14
CA ILE A 13 -9.04 45.40 19.12
C ILE A 13 -8.11 44.86 18.03
N ASN A 14 -7.12 45.66 17.57
CA ASN A 14 -6.16 45.17 16.57
C ASN A 14 -5.24 44.06 17.12
N ARG A 15 -4.84 44.10 18.40
CA ARG A 15 -4.06 43.04 19.01
C ARG A 15 -4.89 41.79 19.26
N GLY A 16 -6.14 41.93 19.66
CA GLY A 16 -7.08 40.82 19.83
C GLY A 16 -7.40 40.14 18.51
N SER A 17 -7.66 40.90 17.44
CA SER A 17 -7.91 40.34 16.10
C SER A 17 -6.67 39.66 15.51
N PHE A 18 -5.48 40.20 15.78
CA PHE A 18 -4.23 39.58 15.31
C PHE A 18 -3.93 38.28 16.07
N LEU A 19 -4.15 38.25 17.38
CA LEU A 19 -4.01 37.02 18.18
C LEU A 19 -5.05 35.95 17.78
N THR A 20 -6.32 36.34 17.59
CA THR A 20 -7.35 35.37 17.16
C THR A 20 -7.09 34.89 15.74
N LEU A 21 -6.64 35.74 14.81
CA LEU A 21 -6.24 35.32 13.46
C LEU A 21 -5.00 34.42 13.50
N MET A 22 -4.02 34.74 14.37
CA MET A 22 -2.83 33.90 14.56
C MET A 22 -3.15 32.54 15.17
N PHE A 23 -4.07 32.50 16.15
CA PHE A 23 -4.56 31.20 16.70
C PHE A 23 -5.39 30.41 15.69
N MET A 24 -6.20 31.04 14.86
CA MET A 24 -6.90 30.38 13.75
C MET A 24 -5.93 29.87 12.69
N LEU A 25 -4.92 30.63 12.30
CA LEU A 25 -3.87 30.20 11.36
C LEU A 25 -3.02 29.08 11.94
N LEU A 26 -2.61 29.15 13.21
CA LEU A 26 -1.89 28.07 13.90
C LEU A 26 -2.77 26.82 14.08
N GLY A 27 -4.05 27.00 14.39
CA GLY A 27 -5.03 25.91 14.47
C GLY A 27 -5.27 25.26 13.10
N CYS A 28 -5.40 26.04 12.03
CA CYS A 28 -5.48 25.52 10.67
C CYS A 28 -4.19 24.83 10.23
N LEU A 29 -3.02 25.38 10.57
CA LEU A 29 -1.72 24.74 10.26
C LEU A 29 -1.54 23.44 11.04
N SER A 30 -1.96 23.38 12.31
CA SER A 30 -1.91 22.12 13.09
C SER A 30 -2.93 21.08 12.61
N LEU A 31 -4.12 21.51 12.18
CA LEU A 31 -5.10 20.63 11.53
C LEU A 31 -4.62 20.15 10.15
N TYR A 32 -3.97 21.01 9.37
CA TYR A 32 -3.42 20.64 8.06
C TYR A 32 -2.17 19.73 8.20
N ALA A 33 -1.33 19.96 9.20
CA ALA A 33 -0.18 19.09 9.51
C ALA A 33 -0.63 17.73 10.06
N ALA A 34 -1.68 17.66 10.89
CA ALA A 34 -2.20 16.42 11.45
C ALA A 34 -2.84 15.49 10.40
N ASP A 35 -3.29 16.02 9.27
CA ASP A 35 -3.96 15.23 8.22
C ASP A 35 -3.00 14.64 7.19
N ASN A 36 -1.75 15.12 7.13
CA ASN A 36 -0.73 14.66 6.19
C ASN A 36 0.35 13.74 6.79
N ASP A 37 0.28 13.40 8.06
CA ASP A 37 1.28 12.54 8.70
C ASP A 37 1.19 11.11 8.19
N LEU A 38 2.15 10.75 7.33
CA LEU A 38 2.32 9.38 6.86
C LEU A 38 2.81 8.49 8.00
N ILE A 39 2.25 7.30 8.11
CA ILE A 39 2.68 6.29 9.05
C ILE A 39 3.79 5.48 8.37
N THR A 40 5.05 5.87 8.63
CA THR A 40 6.24 5.27 8.02
C THR A 40 6.78 4.08 8.79
N ARG A 41 6.50 4.01 10.10
CA ARG A 41 6.83 2.82 10.89
C ARG A 41 6.04 1.62 10.38
N GLN A 42 6.62 0.43 10.46
CA GLN A 42 5.91 -0.80 10.10
C GLN A 42 4.67 -0.98 10.97
N ILE A 43 3.53 -1.17 10.34
CA ILE A 43 2.28 -1.59 10.96
C ILE A 43 2.14 -3.08 10.71
N THR A 44 2.11 -3.87 11.78
CA THR A 44 1.86 -5.31 11.69
C THR A 44 0.41 -5.61 12.04
N ILE A 45 -0.27 -6.34 11.17
CA ILE A 45 -1.66 -6.76 11.36
C ILE A 45 -1.73 -8.27 11.31
N LYS A 46 -2.20 -8.89 12.37
CA LYS A 46 -2.52 -10.30 12.42
C LYS A 46 -4.00 -10.50 12.10
N LEU A 47 -4.27 -11.29 11.09
CA LEU A 47 -5.62 -11.69 10.69
C LEU A 47 -5.91 -13.08 11.21
N GLU A 48 -6.98 -13.20 11.99
CA GLU A 48 -7.48 -14.50 12.49
C GLU A 48 -8.40 -15.17 11.44
N LYS A 49 -8.84 -14.40 10.44
CA LYS A 49 -9.70 -14.86 9.34
C LYS A 49 -9.42 -14.04 8.09
N ALA A 50 -9.32 -14.73 6.96
CA ALA A 50 -9.21 -14.09 5.64
C ALA A 50 -10.44 -13.19 5.35
N GLY A 51 -10.20 -12.07 4.67
CA GLY A 51 -11.23 -11.11 4.29
C GLY A 51 -11.53 -10.04 5.35
N THR A 52 -10.79 -10.01 6.46
CA THR A 52 -11.07 -9.09 7.59
C THR A 52 -10.10 -7.90 7.70
N LEU A 53 -9.17 -7.75 6.78
CA LEU A 53 -8.26 -6.58 6.76
C LEU A 53 -9.02 -5.23 6.73
N PRO A 54 -10.12 -5.08 5.97
CA PRO A 54 -10.91 -3.84 5.98
C PRO A 54 -11.49 -3.48 7.35
N ASP A 55 -11.73 -4.47 8.21
CA ASP A 55 -12.24 -4.25 9.57
C ASP A 55 -11.11 -3.82 10.54
N ARG A 56 -9.86 -4.13 10.19
CA ARG A 56 -8.68 -3.85 11.01
C ARG A 56 -8.04 -2.50 10.72
N ILE A 57 -8.26 -1.94 9.55
CA ILE A 57 -7.71 -0.65 9.14
C ILE A 57 -8.85 0.32 8.86
N ALA A 58 -8.99 1.34 9.70
CA ALA A 58 -9.97 2.39 9.47
C ALA A 58 -9.73 3.10 8.11
N SER A 59 -10.80 3.40 7.40
CA SER A 59 -10.74 4.05 6.06
C SER A 59 -9.93 5.34 6.05
N SER A 60 -9.95 6.11 7.15
CA SER A 60 -9.15 7.33 7.31
C SER A 60 -7.63 7.07 7.44
N ARG A 61 -7.23 5.86 7.85
CA ARG A 61 -5.82 5.49 8.08
C ARG A 61 -5.19 4.75 6.91
N LYS A 62 -5.98 4.05 6.06
CA LYS A 62 -5.44 3.20 5.00
C LYS A 62 -4.53 3.95 4.03
N TYR A 63 -4.80 5.23 3.76
CA TYR A 63 -3.99 6.05 2.86
C TYR A 63 -2.82 6.79 3.56
N LYS A 64 -2.62 6.57 4.85
CA LYS A 64 -1.49 7.09 5.61
C LYS A 64 -0.39 6.05 5.83
N ILE A 65 -0.72 4.76 5.77
CA ILE A 65 0.22 3.66 5.99
C ILE A 65 1.11 3.48 4.76
N THR A 66 2.43 3.56 4.98
CA THR A 66 3.43 3.35 3.93
C THR A 66 4.18 2.03 4.08
N ASN A 67 4.13 1.39 5.25
CA ASN A 67 4.82 0.15 5.56
C ASN A 67 3.88 -0.79 6.33
N LEU A 68 3.51 -1.91 5.70
CA LEU A 68 2.53 -2.87 6.22
C LEU A 68 3.09 -4.28 6.20
N LYS A 69 2.97 -4.97 7.33
CA LYS A 69 3.16 -6.42 7.44
C LYS A 69 1.83 -7.08 7.77
N ILE A 70 1.53 -8.18 7.08
CA ILE A 70 0.33 -8.98 7.34
C ILE A 70 0.76 -10.39 7.74
N ILE A 71 0.11 -10.90 8.78
CA ILE A 71 0.30 -12.26 9.30
C ILE A 71 -1.05 -12.97 9.25
N GLY A 72 -1.07 -14.23 8.79
CA GLY A 72 -2.27 -15.04 8.69
C GLY A 72 -2.85 -15.12 7.29
N GLU A 73 -4.06 -15.63 7.16
CA GLU A 73 -4.69 -15.88 5.86
C GLU A 73 -5.27 -14.59 5.25
N ILE A 74 -5.05 -14.39 3.95
CA ILE A 74 -5.60 -13.29 3.15
C ILE A 74 -6.30 -13.84 1.92
N ASN A 75 -7.37 -13.17 1.49
CA ASN A 75 -8.10 -13.49 0.28
C ASN A 75 -8.38 -12.25 -0.60
N GLY A 76 -9.22 -12.38 -1.62
CA GLY A 76 -9.52 -11.32 -2.57
C GLY A 76 -10.05 -10.03 -1.93
N THR A 77 -10.78 -10.13 -0.82
CA THR A 77 -11.28 -8.95 -0.07
C THR A 77 -10.12 -8.15 0.53
N ASP A 78 -9.16 -8.84 1.16
CA ASP A 78 -7.96 -8.22 1.73
C ASP A 78 -7.06 -7.66 0.64
N LEU A 79 -6.87 -8.43 -0.45
CA LEU A 79 -6.04 -8.02 -1.57
C LEU A 79 -6.58 -6.76 -2.26
N ARG A 80 -7.91 -6.59 -2.35
CA ARG A 80 -8.51 -5.35 -2.84
C ARG A 80 -8.02 -4.14 -2.05
N MET A 81 -8.10 -4.21 -0.72
CA MET A 81 -7.63 -3.12 0.14
C MET A 81 -6.13 -2.88 0.02
N ILE A 82 -5.33 -3.93 0.02
CA ILE A 82 -3.87 -3.86 -0.18
C ILE A 82 -3.55 -3.15 -1.48
N ARG A 83 -4.24 -3.48 -2.57
CA ARG A 83 -4.07 -2.83 -3.89
C ARG A 83 -4.40 -1.34 -3.85
N GLU A 84 -5.51 -0.96 -3.21
CA GLU A 84 -5.87 0.45 -3.06
C GLU A 84 -4.78 1.23 -2.32
N MET A 85 -4.24 0.64 -1.26
CA MET A 85 -3.13 1.22 -0.49
C MET A 85 -1.85 1.31 -1.34
N ALA A 86 -1.48 0.24 -2.06
CA ALA A 86 -0.28 0.15 -2.89
C ALA A 86 -0.32 1.06 -4.14
N ARG A 87 -1.50 1.41 -4.61
CA ARG A 87 -1.69 2.44 -5.66
C ARG A 87 -1.64 3.86 -5.10
N SER A 88 -1.74 4.04 -3.80
CA SER A 88 -1.76 5.34 -3.13
C SER A 88 -0.46 5.65 -2.41
N LYS A 89 -0.25 5.11 -1.22
CA LYS A 89 0.86 5.49 -0.33
C LYS A 89 1.69 4.30 0.17
N LEU A 90 1.15 3.09 0.17
CA LEU A 90 1.87 1.91 0.64
C LEU A 90 3.06 1.62 -0.29
N SER A 91 4.26 1.68 0.25
CA SER A 91 5.52 1.47 -0.46
C SER A 91 6.23 0.18 -0.06
N VAL A 92 6.02 -0.29 1.17
CA VAL A 92 6.60 -1.52 1.68
C VAL A 92 5.49 -2.45 2.13
N LEU A 93 5.45 -3.66 1.56
CA LEU A 93 4.50 -4.70 1.92
C LEU A 93 5.23 -5.99 2.24
N ASP A 94 5.07 -6.48 3.46
CA ASP A 94 5.61 -7.74 3.91
C ASP A 94 4.48 -8.77 4.10
N LEU A 95 4.47 -9.77 3.26
CA LEU A 95 3.56 -10.92 3.29
C LEU A 95 4.28 -12.23 3.66
N SER A 96 5.51 -12.16 4.18
CA SER A 96 6.32 -13.35 4.49
C SER A 96 5.62 -14.35 5.42
N GLU A 97 4.81 -13.85 6.34
CA GLU A 97 4.02 -14.66 7.29
C GLU A 97 2.52 -14.69 6.94
N ALA A 98 2.17 -14.28 5.72
CA ALA A 98 0.82 -14.42 5.21
C ALA A 98 0.67 -15.73 4.42
N LYS A 99 -0.58 -16.16 4.24
CA LYS A 99 -0.97 -17.23 3.35
C LYS A 99 -2.10 -16.76 2.45
N ILE A 100 -1.95 -16.90 1.15
CA ILE A 100 -3.03 -16.57 0.22
C ILE A 100 -3.97 -17.77 0.13
N VAL A 101 -5.25 -17.52 0.35
CA VAL A 101 -6.29 -18.53 0.29
C VAL A 101 -7.35 -18.14 -0.73
N GLU A 102 -7.99 -19.13 -1.29
CA GLU A 102 -9.09 -18.98 -2.23
C GLU A 102 -10.26 -18.18 -1.63
N GLY A 103 -10.94 -17.40 -2.49
CA GLY A 103 -12.20 -16.75 -2.17
C GLY A 103 -12.10 -15.25 -1.90
N GLY A 104 -13.06 -14.74 -1.13
CA GLY A 104 -13.24 -13.30 -0.93
C GLY A 104 -13.89 -12.62 -2.13
N GLY A 105 -14.00 -11.28 -2.05
CA GLY A 105 -14.51 -10.46 -3.16
C GLY A 105 -13.50 -10.26 -4.26
N CYS A 106 -13.97 -9.92 -5.45
CA CYS A 106 -13.12 -9.53 -6.57
C CYS A 106 -12.15 -8.40 -6.16
N TYR A 107 -10.86 -8.60 -6.35
CA TYR A 107 -9.83 -7.60 -6.02
C TYR A 107 -9.50 -6.66 -7.18
N TYR A 108 -9.84 -7.05 -8.43
CA TYR A 108 -9.57 -6.27 -9.63
C TYR A 108 -10.65 -6.50 -10.69
N CYS A 109 -11.46 -5.51 -10.96
CA CYS A 109 -12.47 -5.56 -12.03
C CYS A 109 -12.03 -4.58 -13.13
N TYR A 110 -11.54 -5.10 -14.25
CA TYR A 110 -11.18 -4.31 -15.43
C TYR A 110 -12.39 -4.04 -16.30
N ASN A 111 -13.27 -5.01 -16.44
CA ASN A 111 -14.51 -4.92 -17.22
C ASN A 111 -15.64 -5.65 -16.53
N VAL A 112 -16.89 -5.22 -16.79
CA VAL A 112 -18.12 -5.86 -16.27
C VAL A 112 -18.27 -7.31 -16.77
N TYR A 113 -17.49 -7.70 -17.77
CA TYR A 113 -17.52 -9.02 -18.42
C TYR A 113 -16.42 -9.98 -17.93
N ASP A 114 -15.41 -9.50 -17.20
CA ASP A 114 -14.23 -10.29 -16.77
C ASP A 114 -14.27 -10.66 -15.29
N TYR A 115 -15.41 -11.09 -14.79
CA TYR A 115 -15.55 -11.49 -13.38
C TYR A 115 -14.74 -12.76 -13.01
N GLU A 116 -14.32 -13.56 -13.97
CA GLU A 116 -13.67 -14.85 -13.72
C GLU A 116 -12.22 -14.75 -13.19
N TYR A 117 -11.52 -13.63 -13.40
CA TYR A 117 -10.08 -13.53 -13.11
C TYR A 117 -9.72 -12.71 -11.88
N CYS A 118 -10.68 -12.42 -11.05
CA CYS A 118 -10.53 -11.44 -9.97
C CYS A 118 -10.55 -12.02 -8.56
N HIS A 119 -10.55 -13.34 -8.43
CA HIS A 119 -10.56 -14.02 -7.14
C HIS A 119 -9.18 -14.59 -6.83
N THR A 120 -8.86 -14.73 -5.54
CA THR A 120 -7.63 -15.39 -5.13
C THR A 120 -7.79 -16.91 -5.20
N SER A 121 -6.71 -17.58 -5.63
CA SER A 121 -6.51 -19.02 -5.52
C SER A 121 -5.57 -19.33 -4.37
N ASN A 122 -5.55 -20.57 -3.91
CA ASN A 122 -4.62 -20.98 -2.86
C ASN A 122 -3.17 -20.88 -3.34
N ASP A 123 -2.34 -20.26 -2.51
CA ASP A 123 -0.89 -20.19 -2.68
C ASP A 123 -0.45 -19.66 -4.07
N ALA A 124 -1.22 -18.70 -4.64
CA ALA A 124 -0.88 -18.05 -5.91
C ALA A 124 -1.00 -16.52 -5.82
N ILE A 125 -0.14 -15.85 -6.56
CA ILE A 125 -0.32 -14.43 -6.92
C ILE A 125 -1.09 -14.41 -8.24
N ASP A 126 -2.40 -14.36 -8.17
CA ASP A 126 -3.26 -14.49 -9.34
C ASP A 126 -3.12 -13.33 -10.34
N SER A 127 -3.79 -13.47 -11.48
CA SER A 127 -3.76 -12.48 -12.55
C SER A 127 -4.15 -11.10 -12.06
N TYR A 128 -3.37 -10.08 -12.46
CA TYR A 128 -3.57 -8.67 -12.07
C TYR A 128 -3.45 -8.37 -10.58
N ALA A 129 -2.99 -9.28 -9.74
CA ALA A 129 -2.97 -9.13 -8.28
C ALA A 129 -2.34 -7.83 -7.80
N PHE A 130 -1.26 -7.36 -8.39
CA PHE A 130 -0.60 -6.08 -8.08
C PHE A 130 -0.53 -5.14 -9.29
N TYR A 131 -1.38 -5.34 -10.30
CA TYR A 131 -1.40 -4.49 -11.49
C TYR A 131 -1.46 -3.00 -11.15
N GLY A 132 -0.49 -2.23 -11.65
CA GLY A 132 -0.44 -0.79 -11.48
C GLY A 132 -0.12 -0.31 -10.07
N CYS A 133 0.42 -1.16 -9.20
CA CYS A 133 0.86 -0.80 -7.85
C CYS A 133 2.20 -0.04 -7.89
N ARG A 134 2.19 1.14 -8.53
CA ARG A 134 3.40 1.93 -8.85
C ARG A 134 4.12 2.49 -7.63
N ARG A 135 3.47 2.56 -6.48
CA ARG A 135 4.06 3.08 -5.23
C ARG A 135 4.80 2.01 -4.45
N LEU A 136 4.55 0.74 -4.76
CA LEU A 136 5.19 -0.36 -4.08
C LEU A 136 6.67 -0.43 -4.51
N THR A 137 7.57 -0.27 -3.56
CA THR A 137 9.02 -0.29 -3.76
C THR A 137 9.66 -1.57 -3.26
N SER A 138 9.02 -2.19 -2.25
CA SER A 138 9.46 -3.45 -1.65
C SER A 138 8.24 -4.33 -1.39
N LEU A 139 8.36 -5.59 -1.82
CA LEU A 139 7.37 -6.64 -1.58
C LEU A 139 8.08 -7.92 -1.19
N THR A 140 7.67 -8.49 -0.05
CA THR A 140 8.05 -9.84 0.36
C THR A 140 6.86 -10.76 0.18
N LEU A 141 7.02 -11.80 -0.64
CA LEU A 141 5.98 -12.79 -0.91
C LEU A 141 5.94 -13.87 0.17
N PRO A 142 4.79 -14.52 0.38
CA PRO A 142 4.71 -15.73 1.20
C PRO A 142 5.60 -16.84 0.65
N ALA A 143 6.24 -17.60 1.53
CA ALA A 143 7.12 -18.70 1.13
C ALA A 143 6.40 -19.84 0.38
N GLY A 144 5.10 -20.02 0.63
CA GLY A 144 4.27 -21.05 0.02
C GLY A 144 3.76 -20.75 -1.39
N ILE A 145 4.08 -19.60 -1.98
CA ILE A 145 3.59 -19.24 -3.32
C ILE A 145 4.17 -20.19 -4.37
N THR A 146 3.28 -20.74 -5.19
CA THR A 146 3.59 -21.71 -6.27
C THR A 146 3.48 -21.12 -7.67
N GLY A 147 2.82 -19.97 -7.83
CA GLY A 147 2.62 -19.38 -9.15
C GLY A 147 2.37 -17.88 -9.13
N ILE A 148 2.69 -17.25 -10.26
CA ILE A 148 2.45 -15.83 -10.53
C ILE A 148 1.63 -15.72 -11.81
N GLY A 149 0.46 -15.08 -11.74
CA GLY A 149 -0.51 -14.98 -12.81
C GLY A 149 -0.17 -13.97 -13.91
N TYR A 150 -0.99 -14.00 -14.94
CA TYR A 150 -0.95 -13.06 -16.06
C TYR A 150 -0.98 -11.61 -15.55
N GLN A 151 -0.02 -10.79 -16.00
CA GLN A 151 0.07 -9.37 -15.65
C GLN A 151 0.01 -9.06 -14.12
N ALA A 152 0.40 -10.01 -13.28
CA ALA A 152 0.27 -9.88 -11.83
C ALA A 152 0.96 -8.65 -11.27
N PHE A 153 2.11 -8.24 -11.82
CA PHE A 153 2.88 -7.05 -11.44
C PHE A 153 3.01 -6.02 -12.57
N TRP A 154 2.14 -6.09 -13.59
CA TRP A 154 2.22 -5.14 -14.70
C TRP A 154 2.20 -3.70 -14.18
N TYR A 155 3.14 -2.86 -14.66
CA TYR A 155 3.34 -1.47 -14.26
C TYR A 155 3.61 -1.25 -12.76
N CYS A 156 4.20 -2.21 -12.06
CA CYS A 156 4.78 -1.98 -10.73
C CYS A 156 6.12 -1.24 -10.86
N SER A 157 6.09 -0.04 -11.45
CA SER A 157 7.31 0.72 -11.82
C SER A 157 8.16 1.17 -10.63
N GLY A 158 7.59 1.19 -9.42
CA GLY A 158 8.33 1.50 -8.19
C GLY A 158 9.10 0.32 -7.61
N LEU A 159 8.73 -0.92 -7.98
CA LEU A 159 9.34 -2.12 -7.40
C LEU A 159 10.82 -2.22 -7.83
N THR A 160 11.73 -2.31 -6.85
CA THR A 160 13.16 -2.27 -7.11
C THR A 160 13.83 -3.64 -7.09
N SER A 161 13.29 -4.54 -6.27
CA SER A 161 13.71 -5.93 -6.19
C SER A 161 12.55 -6.81 -5.78
N LEU A 162 12.57 -8.07 -6.18
CA LEU A 162 11.59 -9.07 -5.79
C LEU A 162 12.30 -10.40 -5.53
N THR A 163 11.98 -11.02 -4.39
CA THR A 163 12.43 -12.38 -4.10
C THR A 163 11.27 -13.33 -4.37
N LEU A 164 11.51 -14.30 -5.24
CA LEU A 164 10.57 -15.35 -5.57
C LEU A 164 10.85 -16.58 -4.71
N PRO A 165 9.83 -17.18 -4.07
CA PRO A 165 10.00 -18.41 -3.29
C PRO A 165 10.47 -19.57 -4.16
N ALA A 166 11.15 -20.52 -3.55
CA ALA A 166 11.67 -21.73 -4.25
C ALA A 166 10.55 -22.60 -4.88
N GLY A 167 9.32 -22.48 -4.37
CA GLY A 167 8.16 -23.24 -4.85
C GLY A 167 7.52 -22.72 -6.14
N ILE A 168 8.03 -21.64 -6.73
CA ILE A 168 7.45 -21.08 -7.96
C ILE A 168 7.58 -22.10 -9.10
N GLY A 169 6.44 -22.60 -9.58
CA GLY A 169 6.35 -23.55 -10.69
C GLY A 169 5.94 -22.89 -12.03
N TRP A 170 5.34 -21.71 -12.00
CA TRP A 170 4.91 -21.00 -13.21
C TRP A 170 4.85 -19.48 -13.01
N ILE A 171 5.12 -18.76 -14.10
CA ILE A 171 4.99 -17.32 -14.19
C ILE A 171 4.21 -17.01 -15.48
N GLY A 172 3.09 -16.33 -15.35
CA GLY A 172 2.21 -15.98 -16.47
C GLY A 172 2.79 -14.88 -17.37
N ASP A 173 2.22 -14.79 -18.55
CA ASP A 173 2.66 -13.82 -19.56
C ASP A 173 2.55 -12.39 -19.03
N ASN A 174 3.55 -11.59 -19.38
CA ASN A 174 3.63 -10.17 -19.00
C ASN A 174 3.57 -9.90 -17.48
N ALA A 175 3.85 -10.89 -16.65
CA ALA A 175 3.75 -10.76 -15.19
C ALA A 175 4.50 -9.53 -14.65
N PHE A 176 5.67 -9.21 -15.21
CA PHE A 176 6.52 -8.09 -14.79
C PHE A 176 6.67 -6.97 -15.84
N ASN A 177 5.82 -6.96 -16.86
CA ASN A 177 5.90 -5.94 -17.91
C ASN A 177 5.67 -4.54 -17.31
N GLY A 178 6.50 -3.57 -17.69
CA GLY A 178 6.43 -2.19 -17.16
C GLY A 178 6.96 -2.02 -15.74
N CYS A 179 7.61 -3.03 -15.14
CA CYS A 179 8.33 -2.91 -13.87
C CYS A 179 9.68 -2.20 -14.08
N SER A 180 9.66 -0.96 -14.56
CA SER A 180 10.88 -0.22 -14.96
C SER A 180 11.87 0.06 -13.82
N GLY A 181 11.41 -0.01 -12.56
CA GLY A 181 12.26 0.11 -11.38
C GLY A 181 12.96 -1.18 -11.00
N LEU A 182 12.53 -2.34 -11.53
CA LEU A 182 13.01 -3.64 -11.11
C LEU A 182 14.42 -3.90 -11.63
N LYS A 183 15.38 -3.92 -10.72
CA LYS A 183 16.80 -4.13 -11.01
C LYS A 183 17.22 -5.57 -10.82
N GLU A 184 16.49 -6.30 -9.98
CA GLU A 184 16.88 -7.61 -9.52
C GLU A 184 15.65 -8.46 -9.19
N VAL A 185 15.65 -9.69 -9.70
CA VAL A 185 14.76 -10.77 -9.27
C VAL A 185 15.62 -11.85 -8.66
N ARG A 186 15.36 -12.21 -7.42
CA ARG A 186 16.04 -13.26 -6.68
C ARG A 186 15.17 -14.49 -6.61
N PHE A 187 15.77 -15.65 -6.75
CA PHE A 187 15.09 -16.92 -6.53
C PHE A 187 15.67 -17.58 -5.27
N CYS A 188 14.81 -18.04 -4.38
CA CYS A 188 15.23 -18.90 -3.29
C CYS A 188 15.40 -20.32 -3.84
N ILE A 189 16.62 -20.86 -3.85
CA ILE A 189 16.91 -22.23 -4.24
C ILE A 189 17.47 -22.92 -3.00
N ASN A 190 16.72 -23.89 -2.42
CA ASN A 190 17.18 -24.76 -1.33
C ASN A 190 17.98 -24.03 -0.23
N ASP A 191 17.37 -23.05 0.42
CA ASP A 191 17.95 -22.22 1.50
C ASP A 191 19.13 -21.33 1.08
N ASN A 192 19.57 -21.35 -0.19
CA ASN A 192 20.52 -20.41 -0.76
C ASN A 192 19.84 -19.41 -1.66
N LEU A 193 20.28 -18.16 -1.59
CA LEU A 193 19.75 -17.08 -2.41
C LEU A 193 20.62 -16.93 -3.66
N ASP A 194 20.10 -17.34 -4.83
CA ASP A 194 20.73 -17.02 -6.12
C ASP A 194 20.15 -15.75 -6.70
N THR A 195 21.04 -14.89 -7.18
CA THR A 195 20.68 -13.59 -7.74
C THR A 195 20.80 -13.61 -9.26
N TYR A 196 19.67 -13.38 -9.94
CA TYR A 196 19.65 -13.18 -11.38
C TYR A 196 19.43 -11.70 -11.69
N LEU A 197 20.37 -11.12 -12.42
CA LEU A 197 20.22 -9.76 -12.91
C LEU A 197 19.31 -9.75 -14.13
N THR A 198 18.16 -9.11 -14.03
CA THR A 198 17.35 -8.80 -15.20
C THR A 198 17.97 -7.62 -15.91
N LYS A 199 18.70 -7.86 -17.01
CA LYS A 199 18.96 -6.78 -17.97
C LYS A 199 17.61 -6.45 -18.62
N GLY A 200 17.15 -5.22 -18.38
CA GLY A 200 15.93 -4.74 -18.99
C GLY A 200 15.98 -4.85 -20.51
N HIS A 201 14.95 -5.38 -21.08
CA HIS A 201 14.58 -5.25 -22.48
C HIS A 201 13.36 -4.34 -22.57
#